data_76139b4ac9e80016b14fa79cf0a3d473
#
_entry.id   76139b4ac9e80016b14fa79cf0a3d473
#
_cell.length_a   1.000
_cell.length_b   1.000
_cell.length_c   1.000
_cell.angle_alpha   90.00
_cell.angle_beta   90.00
_cell.angle_gamma   90.00
#
_symmetry.space_group_name_H-M   'P 1'
#
loop_
_entity.id
_entity.type
_entity.pdbx_description
1 polymer ?
#
loop_
_entity_poly.entity_id
_entity_poly.type
_entity_poly.pdbx_seq_one_letter_code
_entity_poly.pdbx_strand_id
1 'polypeptide(L)'
;MTVFYTNLRIHHNVTSYPILQNLGNDSYKCDCIPSFDNTGILLYKTVDDLFADNDNLSKFRHIYRVTDYGNICKLKSEYKSPKWVTNEVTKIEEIDYKELYLSDTTNDNYKLFYVLNETTKPTLEGFELLSNVVYGRALATTKIEEYLDILVYSPDVFTRRIIAKHTDNEKYLDILVNDSDEKVCDYVARKNKTKYLDILMNRPGYRTSVAEVAAKNNYENYLDILIADINKHEFNIREAIAKNTTNEKYLDVLVNSENDMVRSYIAQKYIEKYLDILVNDESWIIREYVAESGIKKYLDILVDDENSRVRQFVATANNKGILTKLANDEDFSVRRVVAVAACKYNLTDIIYKLITSNDKAIQKAIAKYGNDEQRDMLYGHIKHIPIGSDEEYDDSVLKQIVKYTKNESLLKALRFQKRYHMELDVSQTLYDLKVKKQIEQLIK
;
A
#
# COMPACT_ATOMS: atom_id res chain seq x y z
N MET A 1 29.44 34.31 3.09
CA MET A 1 28.63 33.46 2.17
C MET A 1 28.12 32.28 2.96
N THR A 2 26.83 31.99 2.93
CA THR A 2 26.31 30.86 3.68
C THR A 2 26.56 29.58 2.86
N VAL A 3 27.21 28.60 3.45
CA VAL A 3 27.47 27.30 2.82
C VAL A 3 26.26 26.39 3.07
N PHE A 4 25.85 25.66 2.08
CA PHE A 4 24.82 24.63 2.17
C PHE A 4 25.36 23.29 1.72
N TYR A 5 24.61 22.23 2.04
CA TYR A 5 24.90 20.86 1.65
C TYR A 5 23.69 20.26 0.91
N THR A 6 23.95 19.38 -0.04
CA THR A 6 22.91 18.72 -0.82
C THR A 6 23.36 17.35 -1.32
N ASN A 7 22.41 16.48 -1.57
CA ASN A 7 22.60 15.26 -2.36
C ASN A 7 21.93 15.37 -3.74
N LEU A 8 21.70 16.58 -4.21
CA LEU A 8 21.06 16.92 -5.49
C LEU A 8 19.65 16.31 -5.64
N ARG A 9 18.93 16.16 -4.54
CA ARG A 9 17.50 15.77 -4.61
C ARG A 9 16.63 16.96 -4.91
N ILE A 10 15.62 16.72 -5.76
CA ILE A 10 14.53 17.66 -5.98
C ILE A 10 13.41 17.33 -5.01
N HIS A 11 12.98 18.31 -4.24
CA HIS A 11 11.80 18.20 -3.41
C HIS A 11 10.58 18.66 -4.22
N HIS A 12 9.54 17.83 -4.29
CA HIS A 12 8.29 18.16 -4.96
C HIS A 12 7.10 17.52 -4.26
N ASN A 13 6.02 18.26 -4.22
CA ASN A 13 4.73 17.80 -3.68
C ASN A 13 3.66 17.65 -4.78
N VAL A 14 4.03 17.61 -6.06
CA VAL A 14 3.09 17.66 -7.18
C VAL A 14 3.39 16.61 -8.25
N THR A 15 2.37 16.20 -8.97
CA THR A 15 2.29 15.15 -9.99
C THR A 15 3.13 15.34 -11.26
N SER A 16 3.89 16.43 -11.38
CA SER A 16 4.84 16.66 -12.47
C SER A 16 6.25 16.86 -11.90
N TYR A 17 7.19 16.00 -12.28
CA TYR A 17 8.57 16.06 -11.85
C TYR A 17 9.30 17.21 -12.55
N PRO A 18 9.86 18.21 -11.84
CA PRO A 18 10.78 19.15 -12.45
C PRO A 18 12.04 18.40 -12.89
N ILE A 19 12.50 18.65 -14.09
CA ILE A 19 13.70 18.04 -14.66
C ILE A 19 14.93 18.75 -14.08
N LEU A 20 15.82 17.98 -13.43
CA LEU A 20 17.12 18.47 -13.03
C LEU A 20 18.03 18.51 -14.27
N GLN A 21 18.41 19.69 -14.71
CA GLN A 21 19.32 19.87 -15.83
C GLN A 21 20.74 20.05 -15.30
N ASN A 22 21.65 19.20 -15.75
CA ASN A 22 23.08 19.39 -15.56
C ASN A 22 23.57 20.37 -16.63
N LEU A 23 24.04 21.54 -16.20
CA LEU A 23 24.52 22.60 -17.11
C LEU A 23 26.01 22.46 -17.44
N GLY A 24 26.71 21.44 -16.92
CA GLY A 24 28.15 21.33 -16.96
C GLY A 24 28.84 22.18 -15.90
N ASN A 25 30.17 22.02 -15.74
CA ASN A 25 30.99 22.79 -14.79
C ASN A 25 30.40 22.81 -13.35
N ASP A 26 29.92 21.66 -12.87
CA ASP A 26 29.35 21.49 -11.54
C ASP A 26 28.14 22.41 -11.22
N SER A 27 27.36 22.72 -12.23
CA SER A 27 26.15 23.55 -12.14
C SER A 27 24.90 22.74 -12.43
N TYR A 28 23.85 22.93 -11.64
CA TYR A 28 22.56 22.26 -11.77
C TYR A 28 21.40 23.23 -11.66
N LYS A 29 20.39 23.03 -12.49
CA LYS A 29 19.18 23.87 -12.51
C LYS A 29 17.94 22.99 -12.59
N CYS A 30 16.86 23.42 -11.96
CA CYS A 30 15.52 22.86 -12.19
C CYS A 30 14.57 23.94 -12.70
N ASP A 31 13.62 23.53 -13.55
CA ASP A 31 12.58 24.42 -14.10
C ASP A 31 11.47 24.67 -13.06
N CYS A 32 11.88 25.08 -11.85
CA CYS A 32 10.97 25.31 -10.74
C CYS A 32 11.23 26.70 -10.16
N ILE A 33 10.18 27.31 -9.63
CA ILE A 33 10.31 28.54 -8.83
C ILE A 33 10.39 28.10 -7.37
N PRO A 34 11.49 28.42 -6.64
CA PRO A 34 11.58 28.11 -5.22
C PRO A 34 10.38 28.73 -4.50
N SER A 35 9.58 27.91 -3.82
CA SER A 35 8.40 28.36 -3.10
C SER A 35 8.31 27.70 -1.72
N PHE A 36 7.50 28.30 -0.84
CA PHE A 36 7.18 27.73 0.45
C PHE A 36 6.44 26.38 0.36
N ASP A 37 5.90 26.06 -0.83
CA ASP A 37 5.13 24.85 -1.12
C ASP A 37 5.99 23.71 -1.72
N ASN A 38 7.31 23.78 -1.56
CA ASN A 38 8.22 22.65 -1.73
C ASN A 38 8.57 22.26 -3.16
N THR A 39 8.96 23.18 -4.01
CA THR A 39 9.58 22.83 -5.30
C THR A 39 10.99 23.39 -5.41
N GLY A 40 11.97 22.53 -5.73
CA GLY A 40 13.36 22.96 -5.95
C GLY A 40 14.39 21.95 -5.47
N ILE A 41 15.66 22.30 -5.65
CA ILE A 41 16.82 21.54 -5.16
C ILE A 41 16.92 21.75 -3.66
N LEU A 42 16.89 20.66 -2.89
CA LEU A 42 16.99 20.70 -1.43
C LEU A 42 18.39 21.08 -0.97
N LEU A 43 18.45 22.03 -0.03
CA LEU A 43 19.66 22.47 0.62
C LEU A 43 19.54 22.34 2.14
N TYR A 44 20.63 21.97 2.79
CA TYR A 44 20.75 21.79 4.23
C TYR A 44 21.87 22.67 4.78
N LYS A 45 21.69 23.26 5.95
CA LYS A 45 22.73 24.12 6.57
C LYS A 45 23.91 23.32 7.10
N THR A 46 23.64 22.13 7.55
CA THR A 46 24.67 21.24 8.08
C THR A 46 24.52 19.87 7.41
N VAL A 47 25.59 19.12 7.42
CA VAL A 47 25.55 17.74 6.93
C VAL A 47 24.71 16.88 7.89
N ASP A 48 24.62 17.24 9.18
CA ASP A 48 23.73 16.62 10.16
C ASP A 48 22.25 16.76 9.79
N ASP A 49 21.84 17.95 9.35
CA ASP A 49 20.47 18.19 8.88
C ASP A 49 20.14 17.32 7.66
N LEU A 50 21.10 17.15 6.75
CA LEU A 50 20.96 16.30 5.57
C LEU A 50 20.77 14.83 5.93
N PHE A 51 21.51 14.33 6.93
CA PHE A 51 21.37 12.94 7.40
C PHE A 51 20.13 12.73 8.26
N ALA A 52 19.76 13.69 9.10
CA ALA A 52 18.55 13.60 9.93
C ALA A 52 17.25 13.49 9.12
N ASP A 53 17.26 13.95 7.87
CA ASP A 53 16.13 13.92 6.96
C ASP A 53 15.98 12.60 6.18
N ASN A 54 16.91 11.70 6.31
CA ASN A 54 16.97 10.50 5.48
C ASN A 54 17.12 9.24 6.32
N ASP A 55 16.03 8.49 6.44
CA ASP A 55 16.00 7.21 7.16
C ASP A 55 16.81 6.09 6.48
N ASN A 56 17.34 6.33 5.28
CA ASN A 56 18.05 5.31 4.51
C ASN A 56 19.37 5.84 3.92
N LEU A 57 20.41 5.79 4.73
CA LEU A 57 21.77 6.25 4.40
C LEU A 57 22.38 5.50 3.19
N SER A 58 21.95 4.26 2.91
CA SER A 58 22.46 3.47 1.78
C SER A 58 22.13 4.03 0.39
N LYS A 59 21.26 5.03 0.32
CA LYS A 59 20.90 5.71 -0.93
C LYS A 59 21.78 6.90 -1.26
N PHE A 60 22.66 7.33 -0.34
CA PHE A 60 23.60 8.40 -0.60
C PHE A 60 24.82 7.82 -1.30
N ARG A 61 25.04 8.23 -2.55
CA ARG A 61 26.29 7.96 -3.25
C ARG A 61 27.24 9.16 -3.20
N HIS A 62 26.68 10.37 -3.12
CA HIS A 62 27.45 11.61 -3.19
C HIS A 62 26.84 12.69 -2.31
N ILE A 63 27.68 13.46 -1.60
CA ILE A 63 27.31 14.65 -0.86
C ILE A 63 28.12 15.82 -1.43
N TYR A 64 27.45 16.94 -1.63
CA TYR A 64 28.05 18.13 -2.21
C TYR A 64 27.97 19.30 -1.25
N ARG A 65 29.05 20.06 -1.15
CA ARG A 65 29.09 21.40 -0.55
C ARG A 65 28.68 22.42 -1.61
N VAL A 66 27.66 23.21 -1.32
CA VAL A 66 27.15 24.26 -2.22
C VAL A 66 27.63 25.61 -1.72
N THR A 67 28.38 26.31 -2.56
CA THR A 67 28.95 27.62 -2.22
C THR A 67 28.33 28.73 -3.05
N ASP A 68 27.67 28.43 -4.16
CA ASP A 68 26.97 29.42 -4.97
C ASP A 68 25.64 28.82 -5.48
N TYR A 69 24.56 29.60 -5.35
CA TYR A 69 23.19 29.16 -5.62
C TYR A 69 22.29 30.34 -6.03
N GLY A 70 21.20 30.01 -6.72
CA GLY A 70 20.20 31.00 -7.16
C GLY A 70 19.28 31.49 -6.03
N ASN A 71 18.06 31.81 -6.35
CA ASN A 71 17.07 32.23 -5.36
C ASN A 71 16.81 31.12 -4.35
N ILE A 72 16.75 31.48 -3.08
CA ILE A 72 16.58 30.53 -1.98
C ILE A 72 15.30 30.83 -1.21
N CYS A 73 14.55 29.77 -0.86
CA CYS A 73 13.37 29.85 -0.04
C CYS A 73 13.46 28.85 1.13
N LYS A 74 13.20 29.32 2.35
CA LYS A 74 13.14 28.44 3.52
C LYS A 74 11.80 27.73 3.56
N LEU A 75 11.82 26.39 3.66
CA LEU A 75 10.58 25.61 3.77
C LEU A 75 9.91 25.85 5.14
N LYS A 76 8.58 25.95 5.13
CA LYS A 76 7.79 25.88 6.37
C LYS A 76 7.88 24.46 6.89
N SER A 77 8.60 24.28 7.99
CA SER A 77 8.93 22.93 8.46
C SER A 77 7.88 22.37 9.42
N GLU A 78 7.28 21.26 9.03
CA GLU A 78 6.80 20.21 9.95
C GLU A 78 7.92 19.20 10.26
N TYR A 79 9.13 19.43 9.77
CA TYR A 79 10.28 18.51 9.80
C TYR A 79 11.25 18.84 10.92
N LYS A 80 11.95 17.82 11.40
CA LYS A 80 12.92 17.91 12.52
C LYS A 80 14.09 18.85 12.24
N SER A 81 14.42 19.10 10.96
CA SER A 81 15.56 19.95 10.54
C SER A 81 15.12 21.07 9.60
N PRO A 82 15.66 22.29 9.74
CA PRO A 82 15.34 23.39 8.84
C PRO A 82 15.90 23.13 7.44
N LYS A 83 15.07 23.27 6.42
CA LYS A 83 15.39 23.01 5.01
C LYS A 83 15.21 24.26 4.18
N TRP A 84 15.98 24.34 3.11
CA TRP A 84 15.87 25.38 2.09
C TRP A 84 15.74 24.74 0.71
N VAL A 85 15.17 25.44 -0.23
CA VAL A 85 15.12 25.06 -1.63
C VAL A 85 15.67 26.18 -2.50
N THR A 86 16.34 25.80 -3.58
CA THR A 86 16.78 26.71 -4.64
C THR A 86 16.43 26.12 -6.01
N ASN A 87 16.33 26.98 -7.00
CA ASN A 87 16.15 26.55 -8.40
C ASN A 87 17.48 26.26 -9.11
N GLU A 88 18.59 26.71 -8.57
CA GLU A 88 19.90 26.62 -9.22
C GLU A 88 21.02 26.49 -8.21
N VAL A 89 22.00 25.65 -8.50
CA VAL A 89 23.30 25.60 -7.82
C VAL A 89 24.38 25.76 -8.89
N THR A 90 25.26 26.74 -8.71
CA THR A 90 26.24 27.13 -9.74
C THR A 90 27.67 26.79 -9.34
N LYS A 91 27.89 26.43 -8.09
CA LYS A 91 29.19 25.95 -7.63
C LYS A 91 29.00 24.91 -6.53
N ILE A 92 29.37 23.68 -6.86
CA ILE A 92 29.37 22.57 -5.93
C ILE A 92 30.74 21.92 -5.86
N GLU A 93 31.05 21.35 -4.72
CA GLU A 93 32.25 20.57 -4.46
C GLU A 93 31.80 19.25 -3.83
N GLU A 94 32.18 18.13 -4.43
CA GLU A 94 31.96 16.84 -3.82
C GLU A 94 32.84 16.67 -2.58
N ILE A 95 32.20 16.24 -1.48
CA ILE A 95 32.94 16.10 -0.21
C ILE A 95 33.50 14.68 -0.15
N ASP A 96 34.78 14.56 0.11
CA ASP A 96 35.42 13.31 0.48
C ASP A 96 34.88 12.83 1.84
N TYR A 97 34.27 11.66 1.85
CA TYR A 97 33.72 11.04 3.06
C TYR A 97 34.74 10.81 4.13
N LYS A 98 36.02 10.62 3.76
CA LYS A 98 37.11 10.47 4.67
C LYS A 98 37.41 11.77 5.44
N GLU A 99 37.27 12.91 4.78
CA GLU A 99 37.40 14.22 5.41
C GLU A 99 36.30 14.43 6.45
N LEU A 100 35.07 14.06 6.14
CA LEU A 100 33.95 14.12 7.09
C LEU A 100 34.15 13.18 8.28
N TYR A 101 34.64 11.97 8.02
CA TYR A 101 34.89 10.95 9.03
C TYR A 101 35.95 11.37 10.05
N LEU A 102 36.99 12.04 9.59
CA LEU A 102 38.14 12.49 10.41
C LEU A 102 37.87 13.82 11.12
N SER A 103 36.76 14.50 10.86
CA SER A 103 36.47 15.77 11.51
C SER A 103 35.92 15.55 12.93
N ASP A 104 36.50 16.26 13.93
CA ASP A 104 36.10 16.16 15.35
C ASP A 104 34.68 16.62 15.67
N THR A 105 33.98 17.22 14.70
CA THR A 105 32.60 17.71 14.83
C THR A 105 31.56 16.63 14.49
N THR A 106 31.99 15.40 14.39
CA THR A 106 31.20 14.33 13.77
C THR A 106 30.12 13.77 14.65
N ASN A 107 28.90 13.95 14.18
CA ASN A 107 27.79 13.08 14.45
C ASN A 107 28.11 11.66 13.94
N ASP A 108 27.75 10.71 14.74
CA ASP A 108 27.94 9.27 14.48
C ASP A 108 27.44 8.80 13.09
N ASN A 109 26.49 9.49 12.48
CA ASN A 109 25.97 9.16 11.15
C ASN A 109 27.02 9.26 10.03
N TYR A 110 28.05 10.11 10.14
CA TYR A 110 29.13 10.20 9.13
C TYR A 110 30.05 9.00 9.16
N LYS A 111 30.39 8.58 10.37
CA LYS A 111 31.21 7.39 10.58
C LYS A 111 30.57 6.19 9.97
N LEU A 112 29.25 6.06 10.17
CA LEU A 112 28.45 5.03 9.55
C LEU A 112 28.47 5.08 8.02
N PHE A 113 28.29 6.26 7.45
CA PHE A 113 28.29 6.45 6.01
C PHE A 113 29.65 6.08 5.39
N TYR A 114 30.73 6.45 6.02
CA TYR A 114 32.08 6.08 5.60
C TYR A 114 32.28 4.57 5.60
N VAL A 115 31.93 3.89 6.69
CA VAL A 115 32.07 2.44 6.81
C VAL A 115 31.20 1.68 5.79
N LEU A 116 30.01 2.18 5.46
CA LEU A 116 29.13 1.57 4.47
C LEU A 116 29.62 1.72 3.02
N ASN A 117 30.44 2.75 2.74
CA ASN A 117 30.94 3.01 1.40
C ASN A 117 32.39 2.52 1.20
N GLU A 118 33.14 2.29 2.26
CA GLU A 118 34.43 1.63 2.21
C GLU A 118 34.22 0.10 2.07
N THR A 119 34.30 -0.40 0.85
CA THR A 119 34.19 -1.83 0.53
C THR A 119 35.45 -2.63 0.85
N THR A 120 36.48 -2.02 1.39
CA THR A 120 37.79 -2.60 1.66
C THR A 120 38.04 -2.72 3.16
N LYS A 121 38.28 -3.92 3.63
CA LYS A 121 38.75 -4.39 4.94
C LYS A 121 38.36 -3.61 6.21
N PRO A 122 37.89 -4.30 7.25
CA PRO A 122 37.57 -3.66 8.52
C PRO A 122 38.79 -2.90 9.07
N THR A 123 38.60 -1.61 9.32
CA THR A 123 39.60 -0.78 10.02
C THR A 123 39.44 -0.97 11.52
N LEU A 124 40.51 -0.64 12.30
CA LEU A 124 40.43 -0.64 13.77
C LEU A 124 39.28 0.23 14.26
N GLU A 125 39.04 1.34 13.61
CA GLU A 125 37.96 2.30 13.85
C GLU A 125 36.57 1.69 13.59
N GLY A 126 36.44 0.82 12.59
CA GLY A 126 35.22 0.06 12.35
C GLY A 126 34.85 -0.86 13.51
N PHE A 127 35.84 -1.47 14.19
CA PHE A 127 35.61 -2.26 15.41
C PHE A 127 35.15 -1.42 16.60
N GLU A 128 35.65 -0.18 16.75
CA GLU A 128 35.19 0.72 17.79
C GLU A 128 33.74 1.14 17.62
N LEU A 129 33.26 1.23 16.36
CA LEU A 129 31.88 1.53 16.04
C LEU A 129 30.90 0.38 16.39
N LEU A 130 31.36 -0.85 16.53
CA LEU A 130 30.53 -2.01 16.88
C LEU A 130 29.85 -1.87 18.25
N SER A 131 30.43 -1.06 19.15
CA SER A 131 29.83 -0.77 20.45
C SER A 131 28.56 0.08 20.35
N ASN A 132 28.36 0.78 19.24
CA ASN A 132 27.18 1.60 18.99
C ASN A 132 26.10 0.80 18.24
N VAL A 133 24.90 0.75 18.81
CA VAL A 133 23.75 -0.01 18.29
C VAL A 133 23.41 0.33 16.83
N VAL A 134 23.47 1.60 16.46
CA VAL A 134 23.15 2.06 15.10
C VAL A 134 24.15 1.53 14.08
N TYR A 135 25.43 1.55 14.44
CA TYR A 135 26.51 1.06 13.57
C TYR A 135 26.53 -0.45 13.47
N GLY A 136 26.32 -1.14 14.57
CA GLY A 136 26.20 -2.59 14.58
C GLY A 136 25.14 -3.07 13.58
N ARG A 137 23.99 -2.41 13.53
CA ARG A 137 22.93 -2.71 12.56
C ARG A 137 23.34 -2.49 11.12
N ALA A 138 24.07 -1.42 10.84
CA ALA A 138 24.54 -1.13 9.49
C ALA A 138 25.64 -2.07 9.06
N LEU A 139 26.61 -2.33 9.91
CA LEU A 139 27.71 -3.27 9.65
C LEU A 139 27.20 -4.71 9.45
N ALA A 140 26.13 -5.10 10.12
CA ALA A 140 25.48 -6.39 9.92
C ALA A 140 24.97 -6.60 8.47
N THR A 141 24.79 -5.53 7.69
CA THR A 141 24.39 -5.62 6.28
C THR A 141 25.56 -5.79 5.31
N THR A 142 26.79 -5.52 5.74
CA THR A 142 27.98 -5.50 4.87
C THR A 142 28.47 -6.88 4.44
N LYS A 143 28.06 -7.95 5.13
CA LYS A 143 28.51 -9.33 4.95
C LYS A 143 30.01 -9.55 5.17
N ILE A 144 30.69 -8.61 5.80
CA ILE A 144 32.11 -8.73 6.15
C ILE A 144 32.22 -9.66 7.37
N GLU A 145 32.89 -10.80 7.21
CA GLU A 145 32.90 -11.88 8.21
C GLU A 145 33.48 -11.40 9.54
N GLU A 146 34.53 -10.61 9.53
CA GLU A 146 35.17 -10.08 10.73
C GLU A 146 34.21 -9.25 11.59
N TYR A 147 33.29 -8.51 11.00
CA TYR A 147 32.25 -7.81 11.74
C TYR A 147 31.15 -8.77 12.21
N LEU A 148 30.75 -9.71 11.34
CA LEU A 148 29.70 -10.66 11.68
C LEU A 148 30.10 -11.59 12.82
N ASP A 149 31.39 -11.94 12.93
CA ASP A 149 31.95 -12.78 14.03
C ASP A 149 31.69 -12.16 15.41
N ILE A 150 31.67 -10.83 15.49
CA ILE A 150 31.39 -10.11 16.73
C ILE A 150 29.89 -9.82 16.86
N LEU A 151 29.28 -9.32 15.79
CA LEU A 151 27.90 -8.83 15.80
C LEU A 151 26.85 -9.91 15.98
N VAL A 152 27.16 -11.17 15.65
CA VAL A 152 26.25 -12.30 15.88
C VAL A 152 25.92 -12.50 17.37
N TYR A 153 26.80 -12.01 18.26
CA TYR A 153 26.60 -12.00 19.71
C TYR A 153 26.14 -10.64 20.25
N SER A 154 25.78 -9.70 19.38
CA SER A 154 25.35 -8.37 19.82
C SER A 154 24.20 -8.44 20.82
N PRO A 155 24.22 -7.65 21.92
CA PRO A 155 23.08 -7.50 22.81
C PRO A 155 21.86 -6.88 22.10
N ASP A 156 22.09 -6.10 21.03
CA ASP A 156 21.00 -5.55 20.24
C ASP A 156 20.33 -6.61 19.34
N VAL A 157 19.12 -6.94 19.69
CA VAL A 157 18.33 -7.94 18.96
C VAL A 157 18.12 -7.59 17.47
N PHE A 158 18.01 -6.29 17.14
CA PHE A 158 17.82 -5.88 15.74
C PHE A 158 19.06 -6.14 14.89
N THR A 159 20.25 -6.00 15.45
CA THR A 159 21.53 -6.38 14.81
C THR A 159 21.51 -7.87 14.49
N ARG A 160 21.15 -8.74 15.44
CA ARG A 160 21.07 -10.20 15.23
C ARG A 160 20.00 -10.56 14.20
N ARG A 161 18.82 -9.86 14.20
CA ARG A 161 17.77 -10.04 13.18
C ARG A 161 18.28 -9.70 11.77
N ILE A 162 19.06 -8.64 11.63
CA ILE A 162 19.64 -8.23 10.35
C ILE A 162 20.59 -9.31 9.83
N ILE A 163 21.47 -9.83 10.70
CA ILE A 163 22.39 -10.91 10.32
C ILE A 163 21.60 -12.15 9.87
N ALA A 164 20.64 -12.62 10.68
CA ALA A 164 19.82 -13.78 10.34
C ALA A 164 19.11 -13.62 9.00
N LYS A 165 18.59 -12.42 8.73
CA LYS A 165 17.89 -12.11 7.48
C LYS A 165 18.81 -12.18 6.25
N HIS A 166 20.02 -11.64 6.35
CA HIS A 166 20.90 -11.39 5.22
C HIS A 166 22.04 -12.40 5.02
N THR A 167 22.40 -13.17 6.05
CA THR A 167 23.44 -14.21 5.92
C THR A 167 22.87 -15.52 5.40
N ASP A 168 23.67 -16.23 4.58
CA ASP A 168 23.46 -17.63 4.24
C ASP A 168 24.63 -18.52 4.75
N ASN A 169 25.59 -17.89 5.47
CA ASN A 169 26.73 -18.58 6.05
C ASN A 169 26.28 -19.41 7.28
N GLU A 170 26.49 -20.72 7.21
CA GLU A 170 26.07 -21.66 8.26
C GLU A 170 26.74 -21.40 9.59
N LYS A 171 27.97 -20.91 9.62
CA LYS A 171 28.67 -20.50 10.84
C LYS A 171 27.81 -19.60 11.73
N TYR A 172 27.16 -18.59 11.13
CA TYR A 172 26.30 -17.66 11.86
C TYR A 172 24.90 -18.19 12.10
N LEU A 173 24.37 -18.93 11.15
CA LEU A 173 23.05 -19.57 11.30
C LEU A 173 23.03 -20.61 12.41
N ASP A 174 24.13 -21.35 12.62
CA ASP A 174 24.28 -22.34 13.71
C ASP A 174 24.22 -21.66 15.09
N ILE A 175 24.64 -20.41 15.20
CA ILE A 175 24.52 -19.61 16.43
C ILE A 175 23.09 -19.08 16.55
N LEU A 176 22.58 -18.43 15.49
CA LEU A 176 21.31 -17.70 15.50
C LEU A 176 20.07 -18.59 15.57
N VAL A 177 20.17 -19.86 15.19
CA VAL A 177 19.06 -20.82 15.37
C VAL A 177 18.68 -21.04 16.83
N ASN A 178 19.62 -20.76 17.75
CA ASN A 178 19.43 -20.88 19.19
C ASN A 178 19.12 -19.53 19.88
N ASP A 179 18.90 -18.47 19.10
CA ASP A 179 18.58 -17.14 19.63
C ASP A 179 17.31 -17.16 20.49
N SER A 180 17.26 -16.29 21.49
CA SER A 180 16.06 -16.11 22.33
C SER A 180 14.95 -15.32 21.64
N ASP A 181 15.27 -14.57 20.58
CA ASP A 181 14.31 -13.76 19.84
C ASP A 181 13.64 -14.57 18.72
N GLU A 182 12.31 -14.60 18.77
CA GLU A 182 11.49 -15.34 17.82
C GLU A 182 11.75 -14.92 16.36
N LYS A 183 11.89 -13.61 16.08
CA LYS A 183 12.14 -13.12 14.72
C LYS A 183 13.51 -13.47 14.18
N VAL A 184 14.52 -13.64 15.03
CA VAL A 184 15.83 -14.17 14.61
C VAL A 184 15.64 -15.59 14.11
N CYS A 185 14.98 -16.43 14.92
CA CYS A 185 14.70 -17.83 14.55
C CYS A 185 13.80 -17.94 13.31
N ASP A 186 12.82 -17.05 13.14
CA ASP A 186 12.00 -16.97 11.92
C ASP A 186 12.86 -16.76 10.67
N TYR A 187 13.81 -15.81 10.72
CA TYR A 187 14.70 -15.58 9.60
C TYR A 187 15.59 -16.80 9.31
N VAL A 188 16.05 -17.52 10.35
CA VAL A 188 16.81 -18.76 10.18
C VAL A 188 15.95 -19.85 9.56
N ALA A 189 14.70 -20.05 10.03
CA ALA A 189 13.75 -21.00 9.44
C ALA A 189 13.53 -20.75 7.94
N ARG A 190 13.37 -19.47 7.57
CA ARG A 190 13.16 -19.04 6.16
C ARG A 190 14.35 -19.29 5.24
N LYS A 191 15.52 -19.65 5.77
CA LYS A 191 16.65 -20.15 4.95
C LYS A 191 16.36 -21.54 4.37
N ASN A 192 15.31 -22.19 4.82
CA ASN A 192 14.78 -23.44 4.27
C ASN A 192 15.79 -24.59 4.29
N LYS A 193 16.62 -24.67 5.33
CA LYS A 193 17.58 -25.77 5.55
C LYS A 193 17.02 -26.70 6.62
N THR A 194 16.86 -28.00 6.29
CA THR A 194 16.26 -29.01 7.18
C THR A 194 16.95 -29.09 8.53
N LYS A 195 18.29 -28.96 8.59
CA LYS A 195 19.06 -28.88 9.81
C LYS A 195 18.50 -27.90 10.84
N TYR A 196 18.12 -26.69 10.37
CA TYR A 196 17.58 -25.64 11.26
C TYR A 196 16.11 -25.88 11.58
N LEU A 197 15.35 -26.40 10.62
CA LEU A 197 13.95 -26.78 10.87
C LEU A 197 13.85 -27.87 11.95
N ASP A 198 14.73 -28.85 11.92
CA ASP A 198 14.79 -29.93 12.96
C ASP A 198 15.06 -29.36 14.36
N ILE A 199 15.98 -28.36 14.48
CA ILE A 199 16.28 -27.73 15.75
C ILE A 199 15.06 -26.93 16.24
N LEU A 200 14.45 -26.14 15.36
CA LEU A 200 13.32 -25.27 15.69
C LEU A 200 12.04 -26.05 15.98
N MET A 201 11.86 -27.20 15.33
CA MET A 201 10.73 -28.13 15.58
C MET A 201 10.66 -28.60 17.02
N ASN A 202 11.83 -28.80 17.66
CA ASN A 202 11.94 -29.20 19.06
C ASN A 202 11.79 -28.04 20.06
N ARG A 203 11.52 -26.81 19.58
CA ARG A 203 11.32 -25.60 20.38
C ARG A 203 9.88 -25.14 20.22
N PRO A 204 8.96 -25.39 21.18
CA PRO A 204 7.51 -25.14 20.99
C PRO A 204 7.16 -23.73 20.50
N GLY A 205 7.79 -22.69 21.03
CA GLY A 205 7.55 -21.29 20.65
C GLY A 205 7.92 -20.94 19.19
N TYR A 206 8.59 -21.83 18.46
CA TYR A 206 9.10 -21.57 17.09
C TYR A 206 8.46 -22.49 16.03
N ARG A 207 7.58 -23.37 16.41
CA ARG A 207 6.90 -24.33 15.51
C ARG A 207 6.07 -23.63 14.42
N THR A 208 5.55 -22.43 14.69
CA THR A 208 4.80 -21.63 13.68
C THR A 208 5.69 -21.30 12.48
N SER A 209 6.94 -20.91 12.70
CA SER A 209 7.89 -20.61 11.62
C SER A 209 8.24 -21.85 10.81
N VAL A 210 8.39 -23.00 11.49
CA VAL A 210 8.58 -24.30 10.80
C VAL A 210 7.35 -24.64 9.96
N ALA A 211 6.14 -24.41 10.50
CA ALA A 211 4.89 -24.67 9.79
C ALA A 211 4.76 -23.84 8.51
N GLU A 212 5.11 -22.53 8.57
CA GLU A 212 5.13 -21.68 7.38
C GLU A 212 6.04 -22.22 6.28
N VAL A 213 7.27 -22.58 6.63
CA VAL A 213 8.26 -23.06 5.68
C VAL A 213 7.88 -24.45 5.15
N ALA A 214 7.47 -25.37 6.02
CA ALA A 214 7.04 -26.70 5.64
C ALA A 214 5.82 -26.68 4.71
N ALA A 215 4.85 -25.82 4.99
CA ALA A 215 3.66 -25.68 4.17
C ALA A 215 3.96 -25.13 2.77
N LYS A 216 4.86 -24.12 2.66
CA LYS A 216 5.29 -23.55 1.38
C LYS A 216 6.06 -24.53 0.51
N ASN A 217 6.86 -25.41 1.14
CA ASN A 217 7.75 -26.33 0.44
C ASN A 217 7.20 -27.78 0.40
N ASN A 218 6.01 -28.00 0.93
CA ASN A 218 5.36 -29.32 1.04
C ASN A 218 6.23 -30.36 1.76
N TYR A 219 6.84 -29.99 2.89
CA TYR A 219 7.61 -30.91 3.71
C TYR A 219 6.69 -31.76 4.59
N GLU A 220 6.17 -32.86 4.05
CA GLU A 220 5.15 -33.69 4.66
C GLU A 220 5.54 -34.23 6.03
N ASN A 221 6.82 -34.60 6.22
CA ASN A 221 7.34 -35.08 7.49
C ASN A 221 7.12 -34.09 8.66
N TYR A 222 7.33 -32.78 8.42
CA TYR A 222 7.04 -31.73 9.43
C TYR A 222 5.55 -31.49 9.56
N LEU A 223 4.84 -31.43 8.44
CA LEU A 223 3.40 -31.15 8.43
C LEU A 223 2.61 -32.27 9.14
N ASP A 224 2.96 -33.53 8.92
CA ASP A 224 2.30 -34.65 9.59
C ASP A 224 2.48 -34.60 11.12
N ILE A 225 3.68 -34.27 11.60
CA ILE A 225 3.92 -34.08 13.03
C ILE A 225 3.14 -32.87 13.57
N LEU A 226 3.21 -31.75 12.87
CA LEU A 226 2.55 -30.50 13.29
C LEU A 226 1.02 -30.65 13.33
N ILE A 227 0.42 -31.34 12.37
CA ILE A 227 -1.04 -31.56 12.34
C ILE A 227 -1.45 -32.58 13.43
N ALA A 228 -0.64 -33.62 13.68
CA ALA A 228 -0.94 -34.66 14.69
C ALA A 228 -0.77 -34.16 16.14
N ASP A 229 0.23 -33.28 16.38
CA ASP A 229 0.61 -32.79 17.72
C ASP A 229 -0.11 -31.52 18.15
N ILE A 230 -1.03 -31.01 17.30
CA ILE A 230 -1.72 -29.75 17.59
C ILE A 230 -2.68 -29.93 18.79
N ASN A 231 -2.26 -29.44 19.94
CA ASN A 231 -3.20 -29.09 21.00
C ASN A 231 -4.23 -28.08 20.46
N LYS A 232 -5.50 -28.18 20.90
CA LYS A 232 -6.62 -27.34 20.43
C LYS A 232 -6.35 -25.82 20.48
N HIS A 233 -5.32 -25.39 21.17
CA HIS A 233 -4.96 -23.98 21.40
C HIS A 233 -3.83 -23.43 20.54
N GLU A 234 -3.15 -24.25 19.72
CA GLU A 234 -2.08 -23.74 18.82
C GLU A 234 -2.65 -23.33 17.45
N PHE A 235 -3.59 -22.37 17.47
CA PHE A 235 -4.24 -21.88 16.25
C PHE A 235 -3.26 -21.30 15.23
N ASN A 236 -2.18 -20.65 15.67
CA ASN A 236 -1.18 -20.02 14.80
C ASN A 236 -0.52 -21.02 13.85
N ILE A 237 -0.28 -22.27 14.30
CA ILE A 237 0.31 -23.32 13.47
C ILE A 237 -0.67 -23.73 12.37
N ARG A 238 -1.94 -23.95 12.71
CA ARG A 238 -2.99 -24.31 11.75
C ARG A 238 -3.18 -23.19 10.71
N GLU A 239 -3.20 -21.95 11.15
CA GLU A 239 -3.27 -20.77 10.27
C GLU A 239 -2.06 -20.73 9.33
N ALA A 240 -0.85 -20.93 9.84
CA ALA A 240 0.36 -20.95 9.03
C ALA A 240 0.31 -22.04 7.95
N ILE A 241 -0.19 -23.24 8.31
CA ILE A 241 -0.34 -24.34 7.35
C ILE A 241 -1.45 -24.00 6.34
N ALA A 242 -2.66 -23.65 6.79
CA ALA A 242 -3.80 -23.35 5.91
C ALA A 242 -3.47 -22.26 4.90
N LYS A 243 -2.80 -21.19 5.35
CA LYS A 243 -2.41 -20.06 4.51
C LYS A 243 -1.43 -20.47 3.41
N ASN A 244 -0.46 -21.30 3.71
CA ASN A 244 0.71 -21.53 2.86
C ASN A 244 0.67 -22.83 2.07
N THR A 245 -0.07 -23.88 2.52
CA THR A 245 -0.14 -25.15 1.81
C THR A 245 -1.11 -25.13 0.63
N THR A 246 -0.81 -25.90 -0.40
CA THR A 246 -1.73 -26.30 -1.48
C THR A 246 -2.01 -27.79 -1.45
N ASN A 247 -1.43 -28.55 -0.50
CA ASN A 247 -1.59 -29.98 -0.39
C ASN A 247 -2.96 -30.31 0.21
N GLU A 248 -3.81 -30.96 -0.57
CA GLU A 248 -5.19 -31.31 -0.19
C GLU A 248 -5.25 -32.19 1.06
N LYS A 249 -4.27 -33.08 1.29
CA LYS A 249 -4.18 -33.92 2.49
C LYS A 249 -4.36 -33.09 3.77
N TYR A 250 -3.73 -31.91 3.84
CA TYR A 250 -3.81 -31.04 5.00
C TYR A 250 -5.01 -30.12 4.98
N LEU A 251 -5.42 -29.66 3.79
CA LEU A 251 -6.61 -28.83 3.63
C LEU A 251 -7.87 -29.61 4.03
N ASP A 252 -7.96 -30.92 3.73
CA ASP A 252 -9.07 -31.80 4.11
C ASP A 252 -9.27 -31.88 5.63
N VAL A 253 -8.16 -31.81 6.40
CA VAL A 253 -8.22 -31.78 7.87
C VAL A 253 -8.61 -30.38 8.37
N LEU A 254 -8.05 -29.34 7.77
CA LEU A 254 -8.14 -27.96 8.26
C LEU A 254 -9.46 -27.28 7.88
N VAL A 255 -10.17 -27.74 6.85
CA VAL A 255 -11.46 -27.14 6.40
C VAL A 255 -12.53 -27.19 7.49
N ASN A 256 -12.45 -28.15 8.41
CA ASN A 256 -13.35 -28.32 9.55
C ASN A 256 -12.78 -27.73 10.87
N SER A 257 -11.79 -26.83 10.80
CA SER A 257 -11.21 -26.20 11.98
C SER A 257 -12.25 -25.40 12.75
N GLU A 258 -12.20 -25.45 14.09
CA GLU A 258 -13.03 -24.58 14.95
C GLU A 258 -12.66 -23.07 14.75
N ASN A 259 -11.42 -22.78 14.29
CA ASN A 259 -10.97 -21.42 14.05
C ASN A 259 -11.41 -20.94 12.64
N ASP A 260 -12.21 -19.88 12.62
CA ASP A 260 -12.72 -19.24 11.39
C ASP A 260 -11.59 -18.66 10.51
N MET A 261 -10.47 -18.19 11.09
CA MET A 261 -9.31 -17.73 10.32
C MET A 261 -8.69 -18.86 9.51
N VAL A 262 -8.60 -20.07 10.07
CA VAL A 262 -8.11 -21.25 9.33
C VAL A 262 -9.02 -21.55 8.15
N ARG A 263 -10.34 -21.62 8.38
CA ARG A 263 -11.33 -21.87 7.33
C ARG A 263 -11.35 -20.74 6.26
N SER A 264 -11.13 -19.49 6.68
CA SER A 264 -11.05 -18.35 5.75
C SER A 264 -9.87 -18.45 4.79
N TYR A 265 -8.68 -18.87 5.26
CA TYR A 265 -7.53 -19.11 4.39
C TYR A 265 -7.80 -20.21 3.36
N ILE A 266 -8.62 -21.22 3.71
CA ILE A 266 -9.00 -22.26 2.76
C ILE A 266 -10.00 -21.75 1.74
N ALA A 267 -11.01 -20.96 2.17
CA ALA A 267 -11.97 -20.33 1.27
C ALA A 267 -11.27 -19.45 0.21
N GLN A 268 -10.25 -18.68 0.61
CA GLN A 268 -9.45 -17.82 -0.27
C GLN A 268 -8.63 -18.57 -1.34
N LYS A 269 -8.53 -19.89 -1.23
CA LYS A 269 -7.85 -20.70 -2.28
C LYS A 269 -8.75 -20.99 -3.47
N TYR A 270 -10.06 -20.76 -3.33
CA TYR A 270 -11.08 -20.95 -4.37
C TYR A 270 -11.11 -22.36 -4.97
N ILE A 271 -10.76 -23.38 -4.18
CA ILE A 271 -10.85 -24.79 -4.58
C ILE A 271 -12.28 -25.26 -4.37
N GLU A 272 -12.97 -25.64 -5.44
CA GLU A 272 -14.43 -25.96 -5.43
C GLU A 272 -14.81 -27.00 -4.35
N LYS A 273 -14.00 -28.06 -4.18
CA LYS A 273 -14.20 -29.08 -3.15
C LYS A 273 -14.41 -28.48 -1.75
N TYR A 274 -13.64 -27.46 -1.41
CA TYR A 274 -13.74 -26.81 -0.10
C TYR A 274 -14.80 -25.74 -0.06
N LEU A 275 -15.05 -25.05 -1.18
CA LEU A 275 -16.14 -24.09 -1.27
C LEU A 275 -17.50 -24.78 -1.15
N ASP A 276 -17.64 -26.03 -1.60
CA ASP A 276 -18.86 -26.84 -1.40
C ASP A 276 -19.19 -27.06 0.08
N ILE A 277 -18.15 -27.13 0.93
CA ILE A 277 -18.30 -27.24 2.40
C ILE A 277 -18.57 -25.86 3.00
N LEU A 278 -17.78 -24.85 2.61
CA LEU A 278 -17.73 -23.52 3.24
C LEU A 278 -18.86 -22.57 2.79
N VAL A 279 -19.62 -22.92 1.76
CA VAL A 279 -20.77 -22.08 1.31
C VAL A 279 -21.85 -21.94 2.38
N ASN A 280 -21.95 -22.91 3.31
CA ASN A 280 -22.87 -22.89 4.44
C ASN A 280 -22.14 -22.69 5.79
N ASP A 281 -20.95 -22.10 5.78
CA ASP A 281 -20.21 -21.84 7.01
C ASP A 281 -20.99 -20.93 7.96
N GLU A 282 -20.85 -21.16 9.27
CA GLU A 282 -21.49 -20.33 10.30
C GLU A 282 -21.01 -18.86 10.25
N SER A 283 -19.75 -18.64 9.84
CA SER A 283 -19.17 -17.31 9.73
C SER A 283 -19.51 -16.67 8.38
N TRP A 284 -20.20 -15.54 8.43
CA TRP A 284 -20.52 -14.77 7.22
C TRP A 284 -19.25 -14.30 6.47
N ILE A 285 -18.12 -14.10 7.16
CA ILE A 285 -16.85 -13.72 6.55
C ILE A 285 -16.37 -14.83 5.59
N ILE A 286 -16.55 -16.09 5.96
CA ILE A 286 -16.16 -17.22 5.14
C ILE A 286 -17.11 -17.33 3.94
N ARG A 287 -18.41 -17.18 4.15
CA ARG A 287 -19.41 -17.16 3.06
C ARG A 287 -19.14 -15.98 2.10
N GLU A 288 -18.63 -14.83 2.62
CA GLU A 288 -18.18 -13.70 1.77
C GLU A 288 -17.03 -14.12 0.83
N TYR A 289 -15.99 -14.83 1.34
CA TYR A 289 -14.93 -15.36 0.48
C TYR A 289 -15.44 -16.38 -0.54
N VAL A 290 -16.44 -17.20 -0.18
CA VAL A 290 -17.08 -18.11 -1.14
C VAL A 290 -17.78 -17.32 -2.24
N ALA A 291 -18.49 -16.24 -1.90
CA ALA A 291 -19.11 -15.34 -2.88
C ALA A 291 -18.08 -14.66 -3.78
N GLU A 292 -16.93 -14.25 -3.23
CA GLU A 292 -15.81 -13.61 -3.94
C GLU A 292 -15.21 -14.52 -5.02
N SER A 293 -15.32 -15.85 -4.88
CA SER A 293 -14.91 -16.79 -5.93
C SER A 293 -15.58 -16.55 -7.29
N GLY A 294 -16.74 -15.89 -7.30
CA GLY A 294 -17.53 -15.62 -8.50
C GLY A 294 -18.15 -16.86 -9.17
N ILE A 295 -17.99 -18.02 -8.56
CA ILE A 295 -18.52 -19.28 -9.12
C ILE A 295 -20.03 -19.29 -9.02
N LYS A 296 -20.71 -19.42 -10.18
CA LYS A 296 -22.15 -19.25 -10.30
C LYS A 296 -22.97 -20.09 -9.30
N LYS A 297 -22.62 -21.38 -9.09
CA LYS A 297 -23.37 -22.25 -8.19
C LYS A 297 -23.41 -21.71 -6.75
N TYR A 298 -22.32 -21.07 -6.28
CA TYR A 298 -22.28 -20.50 -4.94
C TYR A 298 -23.00 -19.16 -4.87
N LEU A 299 -22.91 -18.35 -5.93
CA LEU A 299 -23.67 -17.11 -6.02
C LEU A 299 -25.18 -17.36 -6.01
N ASP A 300 -25.65 -18.44 -6.67
CA ASP A 300 -27.04 -18.83 -6.68
C ASP A 300 -27.53 -19.29 -5.28
N ILE A 301 -26.65 -19.82 -4.44
CA ILE A 301 -26.96 -20.17 -3.04
C ILE A 301 -26.95 -18.90 -2.17
N LEU A 302 -25.88 -18.11 -2.27
CA LEU A 302 -25.62 -16.97 -1.38
C LEU A 302 -26.42 -15.71 -1.72
N VAL A 303 -27.19 -15.71 -2.82
CA VAL A 303 -28.06 -14.58 -3.19
C VAL A 303 -29.13 -14.28 -2.11
N ASP A 304 -29.51 -15.30 -1.32
CA ASP A 304 -30.44 -15.19 -0.20
C ASP A 304 -29.77 -15.29 1.17
N ASP A 305 -28.44 -15.05 1.24
CA ASP A 305 -27.71 -15.10 2.51
C ASP A 305 -28.32 -14.15 3.54
N GLU A 306 -28.41 -14.58 4.79
CA GLU A 306 -28.91 -13.78 5.89
C GLU A 306 -28.13 -12.48 6.10
N ASN A 307 -26.81 -12.50 5.78
CA ASN A 307 -25.92 -11.37 5.97
C ASN A 307 -25.87 -10.49 4.73
N SER A 308 -26.22 -9.22 4.87
CA SER A 308 -26.21 -8.26 3.77
C SER A 308 -24.82 -8.03 3.15
N ARG A 309 -23.74 -8.23 3.90
CA ARG A 309 -22.36 -8.14 3.36
C ARG A 309 -22.11 -9.24 2.33
N VAL A 310 -22.52 -10.47 2.62
CA VAL A 310 -22.43 -11.58 1.67
C VAL A 310 -23.24 -11.26 0.41
N ARG A 311 -24.50 -10.80 0.57
CA ARG A 311 -25.34 -10.39 -0.57
C ARG A 311 -24.73 -9.22 -1.37
N GLN A 312 -24.03 -8.28 -0.71
CA GLN A 312 -23.28 -7.22 -1.41
C GLN A 312 -22.19 -7.79 -2.34
N PHE A 313 -21.44 -8.79 -1.89
CA PHE A 313 -20.43 -9.45 -2.74
C PHE A 313 -21.08 -10.20 -3.90
N VAL A 314 -22.16 -10.93 -3.63
CA VAL A 314 -22.97 -11.59 -4.69
C VAL A 314 -23.44 -10.58 -5.74
N ALA A 315 -23.81 -9.37 -5.33
CA ALA A 315 -24.22 -8.28 -6.23
C ALA A 315 -23.09 -7.72 -7.11
N THR A 316 -21.83 -8.03 -6.84
CA THR A 316 -20.72 -7.62 -7.72
C THR A 316 -20.60 -8.47 -8.98
N ALA A 317 -21.20 -9.64 -8.98
CA ALA A 317 -21.13 -10.59 -10.09
C ALA A 317 -21.88 -10.07 -11.33
N ASN A 318 -21.32 -10.36 -12.52
CA ASN A 318 -21.97 -10.07 -13.79
C ASN A 318 -23.05 -11.11 -14.10
N ASN A 319 -24.10 -11.13 -13.30
CA ASN A 319 -25.24 -12.04 -13.47
C ASN A 319 -26.55 -11.27 -13.39
N LYS A 320 -27.19 -11.07 -14.53
CA LYS A 320 -28.43 -10.30 -14.63
C LYS A 320 -29.55 -10.86 -13.73
N GLY A 321 -29.68 -12.17 -13.62
CA GLY A 321 -30.72 -12.83 -12.78
C GLY A 321 -30.53 -12.49 -11.30
N ILE A 322 -29.29 -12.60 -10.80
CA ILE A 322 -28.90 -12.23 -9.43
C ILE A 322 -29.19 -10.74 -9.19
N LEU A 323 -28.71 -9.87 -10.08
CA LEU A 323 -28.88 -8.43 -9.95
C LEU A 323 -30.35 -8.01 -9.98
N THR A 324 -31.16 -8.67 -10.80
CA THR A 324 -32.64 -8.45 -10.83
C THR A 324 -33.28 -8.79 -9.49
N LYS A 325 -32.86 -9.87 -8.86
CA LYS A 325 -33.36 -10.30 -7.55
C LYS A 325 -32.92 -9.30 -6.46
N LEU A 326 -31.63 -9.01 -6.37
CA LEU A 326 -31.06 -8.13 -5.37
C LEU A 326 -31.41 -6.64 -5.57
N ALA A 327 -31.96 -6.25 -6.72
CA ALA A 327 -32.51 -4.90 -6.91
C ALA A 327 -33.68 -4.56 -5.96
N ASN A 328 -34.32 -5.58 -5.35
CA ASN A 328 -35.35 -5.43 -4.32
C ASN A 328 -34.86 -5.81 -2.92
N ASP A 329 -33.56 -5.96 -2.72
CA ASP A 329 -33.01 -6.31 -1.40
C ASP A 329 -33.51 -5.35 -0.32
N GLU A 330 -33.76 -5.87 0.87
CA GLU A 330 -34.18 -5.05 2.01
C GLU A 330 -33.07 -4.06 2.43
N ASP A 331 -31.79 -4.49 2.32
CA ASP A 331 -30.64 -3.65 2.68
C ASP A 331 -30.29 -2.67 1.55
N PHE A 332 -30.32 -1.38 1.86
CA PHE A 332 -30.00 -0.31 0.89
C PHE A 332 -28.55 -0.42 0.36
N SER A 333 -27.61 -0.94 1.16
CA SER A 333 -26.21 -1.10 0.75
C SER A 333 -26.07 -2.16 -0.33
N VAL A 334 -26.88 -3.23 -0.29
CA VAL A 334 -26.97 -4.24 -1.36
C VAL A 334 -27.52 -3.59 -2.63
N ARG A 335 -28.69 -2.88 -2.54
CA ARG A 335 -29.27 -2.18 -3.69
C ARG A 335 -28.31 -1.17 -4.31
N ARG A 336 -27.49 -0.48 -3.51
CA ARG A 336 -26.45 0.44 -3.99
C ARG A 336 -25.36 -0.30 -4.78
N VAL A 337 -24.90 -1.46 -4.33
CA VAL A 337 -23.94 -2.29 -5.08
C VAL A 337 -24.56 -2.77 -6.39
N VAL A 338 -25.81 -3.21 -6.36
CA VAL A 338 -26.56 -3.58 -7.58
C VAL A 338 -26.61 -2.42 -8.57
N ALA A 339 -26.84 -1.18 -8.09
CA ALA A 339 -26.87 -0.01 -8.96
C ALA A 339 -25.51 0.22 -9.66
N VAL A 340 -24.40 0.10 -8.91
CA VAL A 340 -23.05 0.21 -9.48
C VAL A 340 -22.79 -0.89 -10.51
N ALA A 341 -23.12 -2.13 -10.19
CA ALA A 341 -22.97 -3.26 -11.10
C ALA A 341 -23.85 -3.10 -12.36
N ALA A 342 -25.11 -2.72 -12.19
CA ALA A 342 -26.03 -2.48 -13.29
C ALA A 342 -25.53 -1.36 -14.23
N CYS A 343 -24.95 -0.29 -13.69
CA CYS A 343 -24.31 0.76 -14.48
C CYS A 343 -23.11 0.21 -15.27
N LYS A 344 -22.24 -0.54 -14.60
CA LYS A 344 -21.04 -1.14 -15.20
C LYS A 344 -21.38 -2.09 -16.36
N TYR A 345 -22.43 -2.89 -16.21
CA TYR A 345 -22.86 -3.89 -17.20
C TYR A 345 -23.97 -3.42 -18.12
N ASN A 346 -24.36 -2.14 -18.05
CA ASN A 346 -25.38 -1.50 -18.87
C ASN A 346 -26.76 -2.19 -18.82
N LEU A 347 -27.20 -2.57 -17.61
CA LEU A 347 -28.47 -3.27 -17.38
C LEU A 347 -29.61 -2.25 -17.18
N THR A 348 -30.11 -1.69 -18.27
CA THR A 348 -31.06 -0.56 -18.30
C THR A 348 -32.35 -0.81 -17.53
N ASP A 349 -32.91 -2.01 -17.60
CA ASP A 349 -34.11 -2.42 -16.88
C ASP A 349 -33.93 -2.39 -15.34
N ILE A 350 -32.80 -2.86 -14.85
CA ILE A 350 -32.47 -2.82 -13.43
C ILE A 350 -32.23 -1.36 -12.97
N ILE A 351 -31.51 -0.59 -13.79
CA ILE A 351 -31.25 0.82 -13.50
C ILE A 351 -32.58 1.59 -13.39
N TYR A 352 -33.51 1.40 -14.34
CA TYR A 352 -34.82 2.03 -14.30
C TYR A 352 -35.57 1.71 -13.00
N LYS A 353 -35.61 0.42 -12.63
CA LYS A 353 -36.23 -0.03 -11.37
C LYS A 353 -35.63 0.63 -10.14
N LEU A 354 -34.29 0.75 -10.10
CA LEU A 354 -33.58 1.37 -8.98
C LEU A 354 -33.78 2.89 -8.93
N ILE A 355 -33.88 3.57 -10.07
CA ILE A 355 -34.21 4.99 -10.14
C ILE A 355 -35.58 5.27 -9.52
N THR A 356 -36.58 4.42 -9.83
CA THR A 356 -37.96 4.57 -9.35
C THR A 356 -38.15 4.25 -7.86
N SER A 357 -37.16 3.65 -7.21
CA SER A 357 -37.20 3.40 -5.76
C SER A 357 -37.10 4.68 -4.90
N ASN A 358 -36.79 5.81 -5.49
CA ASN A 358 -36.57 7.11 -4.84
C ASN A 358 -35.50 7.14 -3.74
N ASP A 359 -34.63 6.13 -3.68
CA ASP A 359 -33.50 6.09 -2.76
C ASP A 359 -32.37 7.00 -3.25
N LYS A 360 -32.14 8.10 -2.53
CA LYS A 360 -31.13 9.12 -2.89
C LYS A 360 -29.70 8.55 -2.96
N ALA A 361 -29.35 7.56 -2.13
CA ALA A 361 -28.01 6.96 -2.14
C ALA A 361 -27.81 6.13 -3.41
N ILE A 362 -28.83 5.42 -3.86
CA ILE A 362 -28.84 4.67 -5.10
C ILE A 362 -28.77 5.62 -6.30
N GLN A 363 -29.60 6.68 -6.30
CA GLN A 363 -29.58 7.70 -7.35
C GLN A 363 -28.21 8.38 -7.46
N LYS A 364 -27.55 8.70 -6.34
CA LYS A 364 -26.17 9.20 -6.33
C LYS A 364 -25.16 8.21 -6.92
N ALA A 365 -25.34 6.92 -6.66
CA ALA A 365 -24.47 5.89 -7.23
C ALA A 365 -24.65 5.82 -8.76
N ILE A 366 -25.88 5.86 -9.26
CA ILE A 366 -26.17 5.89 -10.71
C ILE A 366 -25.61 7.16 -11.34
N ALA A 367 -25.79 8.34 -10.71
CA ALA A 367 -25.24 9.60 -11.19
C ALA A 367 -23.70 9.56 -11.31
N LYS A 368 -23.04 8.91 -10.38
CA LYS A 368 -21.57 8.80 -10.33
C LYS A 368 -21.02 7.76 -11.31
N TYR A 369 -21.58 6.57 -11.32
CA TYR A 369 -21.02 5.41 -12.02
C TYR A 369 -21.70 5.10 -13.36
N GLY A 370 -22.87 5.65 -13.61
CA GLY A 370 -23.61 5.48 -14.87
C GLY A 370 -22.92 6.16 -16.07
N ASN A 371 -23.33 5.76 -17.26
CA ASN A 371 -23.02 6.46 -18.50
C ASN A 371 -23.97 7.67 -18.72
N ASP A 372 -23.81 8.44 -19.79
CA ASP A 372 -24.62 9.63 -20.02
C ASP A 372 -26.10 9.30 -20.29
N GLU A 373 -26.42 8.17 -20.95
CA GLU A 373 -27.80 7.71 -21.15
C GLU A 373 -28.49 7.40 -19.81
N GLN A 374 -27.78 6.74 -18.92
CA GLN A 374 -28.28 6.38 -17.59
C GLN A 374 -28.47 7.62 -16.70
N ARG A 375 -27.62 8.65 -16.85
CA ARG A 375 -27.81 9.96 -16.22
C ARG A 375 -29.00 10.72 -16.79
N ASP A 376 -29.24 10.63 -18.10
CA ASP A 376 -30.44 11.21 -18.73
C ASP A 376 -31.70 10.54 -18.21
N MET A 377 -31.73 9.22 -18.06
CA MET A 377 -32.85 8.49 -17.46
C MET A 377 -33.09 8.95 -16.01
N LEU A 378 -32.04 9.04 -15.21
CA LEU A 378 -32.13 9.50 -13.83
C LEU A 378 -32.67 10.94 -13.78
N TYR A 379 -32.13 11.85 -14.58
CA TYR A 379 -32.60 13.22 -14.66
C TYR A 379 -34.05 13.29 -15.11
N GLY A 380 -34.44 12.52 -16.12
CA GLY A 380 -35.83 12.42 -16.60
C GLY A 380 -36.83 12.07 -15.49
N HIS A 381 -36.43 11.20 -14.55
CA HIS A 381 -37.23 10.82 -13.39
C HIS A 381 -37.29 11.92 -12.34
N ILE A 382 -36.14 12.47 -11.91
CA ILE A 382 -36.08 13.41 -10.80
C ILE A 382 -36.53 14.86 -11.15
N LYS A 383 -36.51 15.25 -12.43
CA LYS A 383 -36.94 16.60 -12.87
C LYS A 383 -38.41 16.91 -12.57
N HIS A 384 -39.23 15.89 -12.44
CA HIS A 384 -40.68 16.02 -12.19
C HIS A 384 -41.06 15.92 -10.70
N ILE A 385 -40.09 15.69 -9.82
CA ILE A 385 -40.35 15.67 -8.37
C ILE A 385 -40.64 17.14 -7.95
N PRO A 386 -41.85 17.43 -7.44
CA PRO A 386 -42.21 18.81 -7.06
C PRO A 386 -41.20 19.35 -6.05
N ILE A 387 -40.86 20.63 -6.23
CA ILE A 387 -40.10 21.38 -5.23
C ILE A 387 -41.06 21.60 -4.06
N GLY A 388 -41.16 20.61 -3.18
CA GLY A 388 -42.07 20.64 -2.03
C GLY A 388 -41.61 21.61 -0.97
N SER A 389 -42.60 22.27 -0.41
CA SER A 389 -42.56 23.04 0.79
C SER A 389 -41.75 22.35 1.91
N ASP A 390 -40.89 23.10 2.58
CA ASP A 390 -40.34 22.92 3.94
C ASP A 390 -39.31 21.82 4.24
N GLU A 391 -38.96 20.94 3.32
CA GLU A 391 -37.75 20.13 3.44
C GLU A 391 -36.63 20.72 2.58
N GLU A 392 -35.47 20.95 3.17
CA GLU A 392 -34.23 21.38 2.51
C GLU A 392 -33.95 20.48 1.32
N TYR A 393 -34.27 20.95 0.10
CA TYR A 393 -34.19 20.14 -1.11
C TYR A 393 -32.73 19.75 -1.35
N ASP A 394 -32.46 18.47 -1.23
CA ASP A 394 -31.13 17.91 -1.41
C ASP A 394 -30.73 17.84 -2.90
N ASP A 395 -30.07 18.90 -3.38
CA ASP A 395 -29.49 18.98 -4.73
C ASP A 395 -28.35 18.00 -4.99
N SER A 396 -28.02 17.15 -4.02
CA SER A 396 -26.84 16.31 -4.05
C SER A 396 -26.80 15.33 -5.23
N VAL A 397 -27.95 14.83 -5.68
CA VAL A 397 -28.04 13.93 -6.86
C VAL A 397 -27.76 14.73 -8.14
N LEU A 398 -28.37 15.91 -8.29
CA LEU A 398 -28.17 16.78 -9.44
C LEU A 398 -26.70 17.25 -9.53
N LYS A 399 -26.09 17.63 -8.41
CA LYS A 399 -24.67 17.96 -8.34
C LYS A 399 -23.76 16.80 -8.79
N GLN A 400 -24.12 15.56 -8.46
CA GLN A 400 -23.39 14.40 -8.95
C GLN A 400 -23.57 14.21 -10.47
N ILE A 401 -24.77 14.40 -11.00
CA ILE A 401 -25.00 14.35 -12.45
C ILE A 401 -24.13 15.41 -13.15
N VAL A 402 -24.16 16.67 -12.71
CA VAL A 402 -23.33 17.75 -13.28
C VAL A 402 -21.85 17.38 -13.25
N LYS A 403 -21.38 16.85 -12.14
CA LYS A 403 -19.95 16.51 -11.94
C LYS A 403 -19.44 15.43 -12.90
N TYR A 404 -20.27 14.45 -13.24
CA TYR A 404 -19.82 13.27 -13.97
C TYR A 404 -20.32 13.17 -15.41
N THR A 405 -21.33 13.98 -15.82
CA THR A 405 -21.81 13.96 -17.20
C THR A 405 -20.92 14.71 -18.17
N LYS A 406 -20.80 14.20 -19.38
CA LYS A 406 -20.18 14.88 -20.53
C LYS A 406 -21.21 15.30 -21.56
N ASN A 407 -22.49 15.05 -21.31
CA ASN A 407 -23.59 15.38 -22.20
C ASN A 407 -23.95 16.85 -22.08
N GLU A 408 -23.59 17.65 -23.11
CA GLU A 408 -23.85 19.09 -23.14
C GLU A 408 -25.35 19.42 -23.14
N SER A 409 -26.18 18.57 -23.76
CA SER A 409 -27.63 18.78 -23.79
C SER A 409 -28.23 18.63 -22.40
N LEU A 410 -27.77 17.63 -21.63
CA LEU A 410 -28.18 17.42 -20.25
C LEU A 410 -27.72 18.58 -19.35
N LEU A 411 -26.48 19.04 -19.51
CA LEU A 411 -25.98 20.21 -18.78
C LEU A 411 -26.77 21.49 -19.09
N LYS A 412 -27.13 21.71 -20.36
CA LYS A 412 -27.98 22.86 -20.73
C LYS A 412 -29.37 22.75 -20.09
N ALA A 413 -29.97 21.53 -20.07
CA ALA A 413 -31.28 21.34 -19.43
C ALA A 413 -31.20 21.58 -17.90
N LEU A 414 -30.14 21.15 -17.23
CA LEU A 414 -29.90 21.41 -15.81
C LEU A 414 -29.73 22.88 -15.49
N ARG A 415 -29.11 23.70 -16.39
CA ARG A 415 -28.93 25.16 -16.24
C ARG A 415 -30.24 25.91 -16.16
N PHE A 416 -31.28 25.46 -16.84
CA PHE A 416 -32.60 26.11 -16.83
C PHE A 416 -33.40 25.90 -15.54
N GLN A 417 -32.97 25.03 -14.62
CA GLN A 417 -33.68 24.75 -13.37
C GLN A 417 -33.53 25.83 -12.29
N LYS A 418 -33.02 27.04 -12.61
CA LYS A 418 -32.97 28.27 -11.77
C LYS A 418 -32.52 28.01 -10.31
N ARG A 419 -31.44 27.26 -10.08
CA ARG A 419 -30.83 27.08 -8.77
C ARG A 419 -29.45 27.69 -8.77
N TYR A 420 -29.25 28.78 -8.04
CA TYR A 420 -28.06 29.63 -8.09
C TYR A 420 -26.72 28.83 -7.95
N HIS A 421 -26.62 27.95 -6.99
CA HIS A 421 -25.40 27.16 -6.81
C HIS A 421 -25.16 26.13 -7.93
N MET A 422 -26.21 25.53 -8.45
CA MET A 422 -26.12 24.54 -9.52
C MET A 422 -25.84 25.19 -10.89
N GLU A 423 -26.30 26.43 -11.10
CA GLU A 423 -26.01 27.17 -12.33
C GLU A 423 -24.51 27.51 -12.46
N LEU A 424 -23.83 27.80 -11.35
CA LEU A 424 -22.38 28.02 -11.31
C LEU A 424 -21.62 26.71 -11.63
N ASP A 425 -21.98 25.60 -10.99
CA ASP A 425 -21.35 24.30 -11.23
C ASP A 425 -21.52 23.81 -12.66
N VAL A 426 -22.71 23.98 -13.23
CA VAL A 426 -23.01 23.64 -14.64
C VAL A 426 -22.21 24.52 -15.59
N SER A 427 -22.12 25.83 -15.32
CA SER A 427 -21.38 26.76 -16.16
C SER A 427 -19.89 26.45 -16.19
N GLN A 428 -19.31 26.11 -15.05
CA GLN A 428 -17.92 25.71 -14.95
C GLN A 428 -17.67 24.39 -15.73
N THR A 429 -18.51 23.39 -15.52
CA THR A 429 -18.38 22.09 -16.22
C THR A 429 -18.50 22.23 -17.74
N LEU A 430 -19.42 23.09 -18.23
CA LEU A 430 -19.53 23.40 -19.67
C LEU A 430 -18.30 24.09 -20.22
N TYR A 431 -17.70 24.99 -19.45
CA TYR A 431 -16.45 25.65 -19.81
C TYR A 431 -15.31 24.66 -19.93
N ASP A 432 -15.13 23.81 -18.94
CA ASP A 432 -14.07 22.80 -18.89
C ASP A 432 -14.18 21.80 -20.06
N LEU A 433 -15.40 21.40 -20.43
CA LEU A 433 -15.64 20.54 -21.60
C LEU A 433 -15.25 21.22 -22.92
N LYS A 434 -15.53 22.50 -23.05
CA LYS A 434 -15.14 23.29 -24.25
C LYS A 434 -13.63 23.40 -24.37
N VAL A 435 -12.94 23.74 -23.28
CA VAL A 435 -11.49 23.84 -23.23
C VAL A 435 -10.85 22.51 -23.58
N LYS A 436 -11.35 21.40 -23.01
CA LYS A 436 -10.84 20.05 -23.33
C LYS A 436 -10.98 19.70 -24.81
N LYS A 437 -12.13 19.98 -25.43
CA LYS A 437 -12.35 19.74 -26.87
C LYS A 437 -11.40 20.56 -27.74
N GLN A 438 -11.11 21.82 -27.35
CA GLN A 438 -10.15 22.66 -28.07
C GLN A 438 -8.72 22.09 -27.98
N ILE A 439 -8.31 21.62 -26.80
CA ILE A 439 -7.01 20.95 -26.62
C ILE A 439 -6.91 19.68 -27.48
N GLU A 440 -7.94 18.84 -27.46
CA GLU A 440 -7.98 17.61 -28.28
C GLU A 440 -7.93 17.88 -29.81
N GLN A 441 -8.43 19.03 -30.26
CA GLN A 441 -8.32 19.47 -31.65
C GLN A 441 -6.94 20.01 -32.00
N LEU A 442 -6.20 20.58 -31.04
CA LEU A 442 -4.85 21.09 -31.24
C LEU A 442 -3.79 20.00 -31.23
N ILE A 443 -4.10 18.84 -30.62
CA ILE A 443 -3.20 17.69 -30.56
C ILE A 443 -3.33 16.74 -31.78
N LYS A 444 -4.45 16.83 -32.50
CA LYS A 444 -4.68 16.14 -33.79
C LYS A 444 -4.14 16.95 -34.96
#